data_2fb4fa8ebb36429c38532dcc60009e57
#
_entry.id   2fb4fa8ebb36429c38532dcc60009e57
#
_cell.length_a   1.000
_cell.length_b   1.000
_cell.length_c   1.000
_cell.angle_alpha   90.00
_cell.angle_beta   90.00
_cell.angle_gamma   90.00
#
_symmetry.space_group_name_H-M   'P 1'
#
loop_
_entity.id
_entity.type
_entity.pdbx_description
1 polymer ?
#
loop_
_entity_poly.entity_id
_entity_poly.type
_entity_poly.pdbx_seq_one_letter_code
_entity_poly.pdbx_strand_id
1 'polypeptide(L)'
;MKPAKAFAAISFFLLLTATGLRAACTSATAAGTFAFTTTGTLILPTGPAPVAAVGVVSFDLNGNTTGSQDRSVGGAFAHETLTGTLTVNRDCTISLLANVYDSSGNLVRTSTIPGVLVNNGKQIRAIFESVLLPNEVSLPSILTVEADRIQGHAE
;
A
#
# COMPACT_ATOMS: atom_id res chain seq x y z
N MET A 1 -45.04 -33.29 59.38
CA MET A 1 -43.66 -33.38 58.79
C MET A 1 -43.77 -33.10 57.31
N LYS A 2 -43.25 -31.92 56.88
CA LYS A 2 -43.26 -31.54 55.43
C LYS A 2 -41.82 -31.74 54.88
N PRO A 3 -41.62 -32.35 53.72
CA PRO A 3 -40.31 -32.45 53.15
C PRO A 3 -39.96 -31.14 52.38
N ALA A 4 -38.77 -30.60 52.65
CA ALA A 4 -38.19 -29.48 51.94
C ALA A 4 -37.70 -29.89 50.57
N LYS A 5 -38.13 -29.21 49.51
CA LYS A 5 -37.63 -29.40 48.14
C LYS A 5 -36.39 -28.52 47.94
N ALA A 6 -35.24 -29.14 47.79
CA ALA A 6 -34.02 -28.46 47.40
C ALA A 6 -34.05 -28.14 45.90
N PHE A 7 -34.01 -26.83 45.57
CA PHE A 7 -33.80 -26.37 44.19
C PHE A 7 -32.29 -26.29 43.93
N ALA A 8 -31.77 -27.18 43.08
CA ALA A 8 -30.41 -27.07 42.56
C ALA A 8 -30.39 -26.09 41.41
N ALA A 9 -29.81 -24.92 41.61
CA ALA A 9 -29.57 -23.92 40.58
C ALA A 9 -28.29 -24.34 39.79
N ILE A 10 -28.47 -24.81 38.57
CA ILE A 10 -27.37 -25.09 37.66
C ILE A 10 -27.03 -23.77 36.96
N SER A 11 -25.96 -23.10 37.43
CA SER A 11 -25.37 -21.94 36.76
C SER A 11 -24.57 -22.42 35.55
N PHE A 12 -25.17 -22.28 34.37
CA PHE A 12 -24.49 -22.53 33.08
C PHE A 12 -23.62 -21.33 32.75
N PHE A 13 -22.31 -21.44 33.05
CA PHE A 13 -21.32 -20.42 32.73
C PHE A 13 -21.00 -20.54 31.24
N LEU A 14 -21.63 -19.70 30.39
CA LEU A 14 -21.27 -19.54 28.97
C LEU A 14 -19.91 -18.81 28.92
N LEU A 15 -18.82 -19.58 28.74
CA LEU A 15 -17.54 -19.01 28.31
C LEU A 15 -17.68 -18.54 26.86
N LEU A 16 -17.97 -17.26 26.64
CA LEU A 16 -17.75 -16.60 25.36
C LEU A 16 -16.24 -16.52 25.12
N THR A 17 -15.69 -17.46 24.38
CA THR A 17 -14.37 -17.31 23.76
C THR A 17 -14.50 -16.25 22.70
N ALA A 18 -14.16 -15.01 23.03
CA ALA A 18 -13.97 -13.94 22.05
C ALA A 18 -12.74 -14.29 21.20
N THR A 19 -12.94 -15.10 20.15
CA THR A 19 -11.97 -15.20 19.07
C THR A 19 -11.90 -13.80 18.45
N GLY A 20 -10.80 -13.09 18.70
CA GLY A 20 -10.56 -11.79 18.10
C GLY A 20 -10.60 -11.91 16.58
N LEU A 21 -11.75 -11.61 15.98
CA LEU A 21 -11.89 -11.41 14.54
C LEU A 21 -10.99 -10.23 14.16
N ARG A 22 -9.76 -10.52 13.75
CA ARG A 22 -8.97 -9.51 13.05
C ARG A 22 -9.74 -9.20 11.77
N ALA A 23 -10.19 -7.97 11.65
CA ALA A 23 -10.83 -7.52 10.42
C ALA A 23 -9.86 -7.76 9.26
N ALA A 24 -10.28 -8.59 8.28
CA ALA A 24 -9.49 -8.85 7.10
C ALA A 24 -9.37 -7.55 6.27
N CYS A 25 -8.18 -7.28 5.75
CA CYS A 25 -7.99 -6.15 4.87
C CYS A 25 -8.72 -6.36 3.53
N THR A 26 -9.19 -5.27 2.96
CA THR A 26 -9.88 -5.22 1.67
C THR A 26 -9.44 -3.97 0.92
N SER A 27 -9.84 -3.82 -0.34
CA SER A 27 -9.59 -2.57 -1.10
C SER A 27 -10.14 -1.35 -0.35
N ALA A 28 -11.28 -1.46 0.36
CA ALA A 28 -11.82 -0.38 1.18
C ALA A 28 -10.88 0.03 2.34
N THR A 29 -10.06 -0.89 2.85
CA THR A 29 -9.06 -0.57 3.88
C THR A 29 -7.96 0.34 3.32
N ALA A 30 -7.61 0.18 2.05
CA ALA A 30 -6.59 0.98 1.36
C ALA A 30 -7.17 2.22 0.65
N ALA A 31 -8.48 2.25 0.36
CA ALA A 31 -9.10 3.35 -0.39
C ALA A 31 -8.88 4.70 0.28
N GLY A 32 -8.47 5.70 -0.49
CA GLY A 32 -8.17 7.06 -0.04
C GLY A 32 -6.88 7.60 -0.63
N THR A 33 -6.46 8.76 -0.16
CA THR A 33 -5.28 9.47 -0.65
C THR A 33 -4.13 9.36 0.34
N PHE A 34 -2.93 9.12 -0.20
CA PHE A 34 -1.68 8.98 0.57
C PHE A 34 -0.63 9.91 0.02
N ALA A 35 0.08 10.59 0.91
CA ALA A 35 1.37 11.19 0.58
C ALA A 35 2.45 10.11 0.73
N PHE A 36 3.37 10.03 -0.21
CA PHE A 36 4.42 9.01 -0.18
C PHE A 36 5.81 9.58 -0.47
N THR A 37 6.80 8.86 0.02
CA THR A 37 8.20 9.03 -0.35
C THR A 37 8.76 7.72 -0.87
N THR A 38 9.63 7.82 -1.88
CA THR A 38 10.42 6.69 -2.38
C THR A 38 11.89 7.05 -2.25
N THR A 39 12.67 6.13 -1.70
CA THR A 39 14.12 6.30 -1.58
C THR A 39 14.87 5.02 -1.94
N GLY A 40 16.11 5.16 -2.37
CA GLY A 40 16.97 4.02 -2.66
C GLY A 40 17.92 4.25 -3.83
N THR A 41 18.13 3.20 -4.63
CA THR A 41 19.14 3.20 -5.69
C THR A 41 18.65 2.40 -6.90
N LEU A 42 18.82 2.94 -8.10
CA LEU A 42 18.78 2.20 -9.36
C LEU A 42 20.19 1.76 -9.73
N ILE A 43 20.34 0.54 -10.22
CA ILE A 43 21.61 0.02 -10.72
C ILE A 43 21.62 0.17 -12.24
N LEU A 44 22.20 1.26 -12.72
CA LEU A 44 22.32 1.56 -14.14
C LEU A 44 23.59 0.93 -14.73
N PRO A 45 23.70 0.76 -16.06
CA PRO A 45 24.93 0.30 -16.70
C PRO A 45 26.14 1.19 -16.39
N THR A 46 25.91 2.46 -16.08
CA THR A 46 26.95 3.45 -15.71
C THR A 46 27.28 3.43 -14.21
N GLY A 47 26.62 2.61 -13.42
CA GLY A 47 26.79 2.49 -11.98
C GLY A 47 25.51 2.83 -11.18
N PRO A 48 25.58 2.76 -9.85
CA PRO A 48 24.43 3.03 -8.99
C PRO A 48 24.04 4.51 -9.03
N ALA A 49 22.76 4.78 -9.18
CA ALA A 49 22.17 6.11 -9.16
C ALA A 49 21.19 6.24 -7.98
N PRO A 50 21.43 7.17 -7.03
CA PRO A 50 20.50 7.39 -5.93
C PRO A 50 19.15 7.91 -6.46
N VAL A 51 18.06 7.46 -5.82
CA VAL A 51 16.70 7.84 -6.13
C VAL A 51 16.04 8.46 -4.92
N ALA A 52 15.36 9.57 -5.15
CA ALA A 52 14.42 10.17 -4.22
C ALA A 52 13.17 10.61 -4.99
N ALA A 53 12.00 10.32 -4.45
CA ALA A 53 10.75 10.84 -4.97
C ALA A 53 9.78 11.16 -3.84
N VAL A 54 8.91 12.13 -4.08
CA VAL A 54 7.80 12.49 -3.21
C VAL A 54 6.56 12.70 -4.07
N GLY A 55 5.41 12.30 -3.58
CA GLY A 55 4.18 12.42 -4.36
C GLY A 55 2.92 12.11 -3.59
N VAL A 56 1.83 12.10 -4.32
CA VAL A 56 0.51 11.76 -3.83
C VAL A 56 -0.07 10.65 -4.70
N VAL A 57 -0.69 9.66 -4.06
CA VAL A 57 -1.38 8.56 -4.72
C VAL A 57 -2.76 8.37 -4.11
N SER A 58 -3.76 8.15 -4.95
CA SER A 58 -5.14 7.86 -4.54
C SER A 58 -5.55 6.47 -5.02
N PHE A 59 -6.19 5.72 -4.15
CA PHE A 59 -6.78 4.42 -4.43
C PHE A 59 -8.30 4.51 -4.28
N ASP A 60 -9.05 4.01 -5.26
CA ASP A 60 -10.49 3.88 -5.15
C ASP A 60 -10.89 2.53 -4.50
N LEU A 61 -12.20 2.31 -4.30
CA LEU A 61 -12.73 1.08 -3.71
C LEU A 61 -12.50 -0.17 -4.57
N ASN A 62 -12.21 0.00 -5.86
CA ASN A 62 -11.92 -1.08 -6.79
C ASN A 62 -10.42 -1.35 -6.95
N GLY A 63 -9.57 -0.53 -6.28
CA GLY A 63 -8.12 -0.59 -6.38
C GLY A 63 -7.54 0.19 -7.56
N ASN A 64 -8.36 0.94 -8.33
CA ASN A 64 -7.80 1.81 -9.34
C ASN A 64 -6.94 2.88 -8.67
N THR A 65 -5.82 3.14 -9.26
CA THR A 65 -4.76 3.99 -8.71
C THR A 65 -4.48 5.15 -9.64
N THR A 66 -4.41 6.35 -9.08
CA THR A 66 -3.97 7.57 -9.78
C THR A 66 -3.08 8.40 -8.86
N GLY A 67 -2.16 9.18 -9.44
CA GLY A 67 -1.30 10.02 -8.63
C GLY A 67 -0.29 10.83 -9.43
N SER A 68 0.58 11.51 -8.71
CA SER A 68 1.70 12.26 -9.28
C SER A 68 2.88 12.25 -8.32
N GLN A 69 4.07 12.43 -8.87
CA GLN A 69 5.30 12.53 -8.10
C GLN A 69 6.31 13.45 -8.74
N ASP A 70 7.16 14.00 -7.90
CA ASP A 70 8.41 14.62 -8.27
C ASP A 70 9.54 13.66 -7.91
N ARG A 71 10.42 13.39 -8.88
CA ARG A 71 11.47 12.39 -8.76
C ARG A 71 12.84 12.98 -9.13
N SER A 72 13.86 12.56 -8.38
CA SER A 72 15.26 12.77 -8.73
C SER A 72 15.98 11.43 -8.82
N VAL A 73 16.71 11.21 -9.91
CA VAL A 73 17.60 10.05 -10.10
C VAL A 73 18.97 10.55 -10.49
N GLY A 74 19.97 10.28 -9.65
CA GLY A 74 21.33 10.77 -9.87
C GLY A 74 21.42 12.29 -10.02
N GLY A 75 20.45 13.04 -9.44
CA GLY A 75 20.33 14.48 -9.57
C GLY A 75 19.45 14.96 -10.72
N ALA A 76 19.05 14.09 -11.66
CA ALA A 76 18.12 14.46 -12.72
C ALA A 76 16.67 14.48 -12.20
N PHE A 77 16.04 15.66 -12.23
CA PHE A 77 14.67 15.88 -11.78
C PHE A 77 13.65 15.60 -12.89
N ALA A 78 12.49 15.05 -12.52
CA ALA A 78 11.34 14.90 -13.39
C ALA A 78 10.04 14.97 -12.60
N HIS A 79 9.01 15.59 -13.21
CA HIS A 79 7.61 15.49 -12.76
C HIS A 79 6.93 14.37 -13.54
N GLU A 80 6.22 13.49 -12.84
CA GLU A 80 5.61 12.29 -13.42
C GLU A 80 4.19 12.10 -12.89
N THR A 81 3.33 11.56 -13.74
CA THR A 81 2.00 11.06 -13.31
C THR A 81 2.01 9.55 -13.27
N LEU A 82 1.10 8.98 -12.48
CA LEU A 82 0.98 7.54 -12.35
C LEU A 82 -0.47 7.08 -12.37
N THR A 83 -0.68 5.92 -12.99
CA THR A 83 -1.94 5.17 -12.93
C THR A 83 -1.61 3.73 -12.59
N GLY A 84 -2.61 2.95 -12.17
CA GLY A 84 -2.34 1.55 -11.87
C GLY A 84 -3.47 0.81 -11.21
N THR A 85 -3.13 -0.35 -10.66
CA THR A 85 -4.09 -1.19 -9.93
C THR A 85 -3.45 -1.71 -8.65
N LEU A 86 -4.13 -1.49 -7.53
CA LEU A 86 -3.78 -2.00 -6.22
C LEU A 86 -4.60 -3.26 -5.94
N THR A 87 -3.93 -4.36 -5.60
CA THR A 87 -4.55 -5.56 -5.04
C THR A 87 -4.29 -5.59 -3.54
N VAL A 88 -5.33 -5.86 -2.74
CA VAL A 88 -5.25 -5.98 -1.29
C VAL A 88 -5.64 -7.39 -0.88
N ASN A 89 -4.77 -8.09 -0.17
CA ASN A 89 -5.01 -9.42 0.37
C ASN A 89 -5.60 -9.33 1.79
N ARG A 90 -6.27 -10.42 2.23
CA ARG A 90 -6.90 -10.49 3.56
C ARG A 90 -5.92 -10.36 4.73
N ASP A 91 -4.66 -10.70 4.53
CA ASP A 91 -3.57 -10.59 5.49
C ASP A 91 -2.92 -9.19 5.53
N CYS A 92 -3.52 -8.23 4.81
CA CYS A 92 -3.06 -6.84 4.67
C CYS A 92 -1.78 -6.68 3.84
N THR A 93 -1.33 -7.72 3.13
CA THR A 93 -0.34 -7.54 2.07
C THR A 93 -0.99 -6.90 0.86
N ILE A 94 -0.21 -6.15 0.11
CA ILE A 94 -0.66 -5.46 -1.11
C ILE A 94 0.30 -5.70 -2.26
N SER A 95 -0.20 -5.54 -3.48
CA SER A 95 0.62 -5.45 -4.69
C SER A 95 0.07 -4.31 -5.55
N LEU A 96 0.90 -3.32 -5.82
CA LEU A 96 0.59 -2.22 -6.73
C LEU A 96 1.32 -2.44 -8.06
N LEU A 97 0.56 -2.51 -9.16
CA LEU A 97 1.08 -2.38 -10.51
C LEU A 97 0.92 -0.91 -10.93
N ALA A 98 2.02 -0.19 -11.07
CA ALA A 98 2.03 1.23 -11.38
C ALA A 98 2.62 1.49 -12.76
N ASN A 99 1.88 2.19 -13.61
CA ASN A 99 2.35 2.77 -14.87
C ASN A 99 2.69 4.23 -14.63
N VAL A 100 3.88 4.65 -15.01
CA VAL A 100 4.39 5.99 -14.77
C VAL A 100 4.63 6.69 -16.10
N TYR A 101 4.17 7.93 -16.19
CA TYR A 101 4.19 8.73 -17.41
C TYR A 101 4.97 10.03 -17.16
N ASP A 102 5.68 10.49 -18.19
CA ASP A 102 6.33 11.80 -18.19
C ASP A 102 5.31 12.95 -18.35
N SER A 103 5.80 14.18 -18.28
CA SER A 103 4.98 15.39 -18.45
C SER A 103 4.34 15.52 -19.85
N SER A 104 4.79 14.75 -20.83
CA SER A 104 4.21 14.68 -22.20
C SER A 104 3.17 13.56 -22.32
N GLY A 105 2.95 12.76 -21.27
CA GLY A 105 2.01 11.64 -21.27
C GLY A 105 2.58 10.35 -21.86
N ASN A 106 3.88 10.24 -22.08
CA ASN A 106 4.50 9.01 -22.56
C ASN A 106 4.75 8.08 -21.36
N LEU A 107 4.45 6.78 -21.53
CA LEU A 107 4.82 5.76 -20.56
C LEU A 107 6.36 5.69 -20.48
N VAL A 108 6.90 5.89 -19.29
CA VAL A 108 8.35 5.83 -19.04
C VAL A 108 8.78 4.58 -18.28
N ARG A 109 7.88 3.96 -17.52
CA ARG A 109 8.11 2.68 -16.85
C ARG A 109 6.82 2.08 -16.28
N THR A 110 6.88 0.77 -16.06
CA THR A 110 5.91 0.02 -15.25
C THR A 110 6.64 -0.58 -14.06
N SER A 111 6.04 -0.54 -12.89
CA SER A 111 6.65 -1.05 -11.66
C SER A 111 5.68 -1.93 -10.89
N THR A 112 6.19 -3.05 -10.36
CA THR A 112 5.48 -3.88 -9.39
C THR A 112 6.01 -3.57 -8.00
N ILE A 113 5.11 -3.24 -7.08
CA ILE A 113 5.45 -2.73 -5.76
C ILE A 113 4.65 -3.51 -4.71
N PRO A 114 5.18 -4.66 -4.22
CA PRO A 114 4.62 -5.37 -3.08
C PRO A 114 4.82 -4.58 -1.78
N GLY A 115 3.88 -4.74 -0.84
CA GLY A 115 3.95 -4.06 0.43
C GLY A 115 2.94 -4.56 1.45
N VAL A 116 2.79 -3.81 2.52
CA VAL A 116 1.86 -4.11 3.61
C VAL A 116 1.11 -2.84 4.04
N LEU A 117 -0.17 -3.00 4.36
CA LEU A 117 -0.95 -1.99 5.06
C LEU A 117 -0.66 -2.11 6.56
N VAL A 118 -0.29 -1.02 7.19
CA VAL A 118 -0.06 -0.95 8.63
C VAL A 118 -0.93 0.13 9.26
N ASN A 119 -1.01 0.14 10.58
CA ASN A 119 -1.78 1.13 11.33
C ASN A 119 -3.25 1.24 10.84
N ASN A 120 -3.93 0.07 10.70
CA ASN A 120 -5.32 -0.02 10.21
C ASN A 120 -5.52 0.65 8.82
N GLY A 121 -4.59 0.46 7.89
CA GLY A 121 -4.64 1.01 6.54
C GLY A 121 -4.32 2.51 6.45
N LYS A 122 -3.79 3.11 7.51
CA LYS A 122 -3.37 4.51 7.49
C LYS A 122 -1.97 4.71 6.91
N GLN A 123 -1.19 3.64 6.83
CA GLN A 123 0.18 3.68 6.32
C GLN A 123 0.45 2.50 5.40
N ILE A 124 1.37 2.70 4.46
CA ILE A 124 1.89 1.68 3.56
C ILE A 124 3.41 1.62 3.73
N ARG A 125 3.94 0.39 3.79
CA ARG A 125 5.38 0.11 3.69
C ARG A 125 5.57 -0.85 2.54
N ALA A 126 6.38 -0.48 1.55
CA ALA A 126 6.55 -1.26 0.34
C ALA A 126 7.97 -1.18 -0.21
N ILE A 127 8.28 -2.13 -1.10
CA ILE A 127 9.53 -2.15 -1.86
C ILE A 127 9.21 -2.34 -3.34
N PHE A 128 10.13 -1.95 -4.22
CA PHE A 128 10.00 -2.27 -5.63
C PHE A 128 10.49 -3.70 -5.90
N GLU A 129 9.64 -4.52 -6.46
CA GLU A 129 9.98 -5.84 -6.98
C GLU A 129 10.57 -5.73 -8.38
N SER A 130 9.99 -4.87 -9.22
CA SER A 130 10.44 -4.65 -10.59
C SER A 130 10.27 -3.21 -11.04
N VAL A 131 11.17 -2.77 -11.91
CA VAL A 131 11.08 -1.53 -12.67
C VAL A 131 11.35 -1.89 -14.14
N LEU A 132 10.32 -1.86 -14.98
CA LEU A 132 10.39 -2.20 -16.39
C LEU A 132 10.29 -0.93 -17.25
N LEU A 133 11.21 -0.76 -18.16
CA LEU A 133 11.14 0.27 -19.21
C LEU A 133 10.13 -0.14 -20.30
N PRO A 134 9.66 0.78 -21.17
CA PRO A 134 8.72 0.45 -22.24
C PRO A 134 9.21 -0.59 -23.24
N ASN A 135 10.53 -0.78 -23.37
CA ASN A 135 11.16 -1.81 -24.19
C ASN A 135 11.40 -3.13 -23.43
N GLU A 136 10.68 -3.34 -22.31
CA GLU A 136 10.74 -4.52 -21.43
C GLU A 136 12.10 -4.76 -20.74
N VAL A 137 13.02 -3.79 -20.82
CA VAL A 137 14.28 -3.86 -20.07
C VAL A 137 14.00 -3.64 -18.58
N SER A 138 14.39 -4.61 -17.75
CA SER A 138 14.32 -4.50 -16.30
C SER A 138 15.51 -3.69 -15.77
N LEU A 139 15.21 -2.69 -14.92
CA LEU A 139 16.22 -1.95 -14.18
C LEU A 139 16.36 -2.54 -12.78
N PRO A 140 17.50 -3.14 -12.44
CA PRO A 140 17.74 -3.59 -11.07
C PRO A 140 17.66 -2.40 -10.10
N SER A 141 16.97 -2.59 -8.99
CA SER A 141 16.71 -1.50 -8.04
C SER A 141 16.66 -2.00 -6.60
N ILE A 142 17.03 -1.12 -5.69
CA ILE A 142 16.79 -1.26 -4.25
C ILE A 142 16.03 0.00 -3.84
N LEU A 143 14.70 -0.06 -3.89
CA LEU A 143 13.83 1.09 -3.63
C LEU A 143 12.80 0.73 -2.55
N THR A 144 12.60 1.64 -1.63
CA THR A 144 11.57 1.55 -0.58
C THR A 144 10.54 2.66 -0.74
N VAL A 145 9.31 2.38 -0.34
CA VAL A 145 8.20 3.34 -0.31
C VAL A 145 7.62 3.38 1.10
N GLU A 146 7.49 4.59 1.60
CA GLU A 146 6.70 4.88 2.78
C GLU A 146 5.57 5.82 2.41
N ALA A 147 4.34 5.49 2.79
CA ALA A 147 3.19 6.33 2.51
C ALA A 147 2.30 6.46 3.74
N ASP A 148 1.82 7.67 3.97
CA ASP A 148 0.88 8.00 5.03
C ASP A 148 -0.42 8.53 4.42
N ARG A 149 -1.56 8.07 4.95
CA ARG A 149 -2.87 8.56 4.53
C ARG A 149 -3.02 10.03 4.91
N ILE A 150 -3.29 10.86 3.93
CA ILE A 150 -3.64 12.26 4.16
C ILE A 150 -5.17 12.35 4.31
N GLN A 151 -5.60 13.00 5.39
CA GLN A 151 -7.01 13.33 5.57
C GLN A 151 -7.28 14.58 4.73
N GLY A 152 -8.15 14.48 3.73
CA GLY A 152 -8.72 15.68 3.11
C GLY A 152 -9.41 16.49 4.21
N HIS A 153 -9.05 17.77 4.36
CA HIS A 153 -9.91 18.68 5.11
C HIS A 153 -11.25 18.70 4.36
N ALA A 154 -12.30 18.20 5.00
CA ALA A 154 -13.66 18.50 4.56
C ALA A 154 -13.85 20.01 4.80
N GLU A 155 -13.88 20.80 3.70
CA GLU A 155 -14.38 22.16 3.71
C GLU A 155 -15.90 22.16 3.88
#